data_ffe29f28d4ecd36957307d1abc131fb4
#
_entry.id   ffe29f28d4ecd36957307d1abc131fb4
#
_cell.length_a   1.000
_cell.length_b   1.000
_cell.length_c   1.000
_cell.angle_alpha   90.00
_cell.angle_beta   90.00
_cell.angle_gamma   90.00
#
_symmetry.space_group_name_H-M   'P 1'
#
loop_
_entity.id
_entity.type
_entity.pdbx_description
1 polymer ?
#
loop_
_entity_poly.entity_id
_entity_poly.type
_entity_poly.pdbx_seq_one_letter_code
_entity_poly.pdbx_strand_id
1 'polypeptide(L)'
;MNYPLVIVKFRDVIQDSSWDGPDKVNCPTIKRVGWLVESSDPVKVAGTLDEEGNPCAILAIPRGCCLEIQEVSINEHREKPSNIS
;
A
#
# COMPACT_ATOMS: atom_id res chain seq x y z
N MET A 1 -9.37 15.49 -6.23
CA MET A 1 -7.96 15.39 -5.96
C MET A 1 -7.41 14.07 -6.45
N ASN A 2 -6.26 14.11 -7.08
CA ASN A 2 -5.72 12.90 -7.66
C ASN A 2 -4.54 12.40 -6.85
N TYR A 3 -4.64 11.18 -6.39
CA TYR A 3 -3.55 10.56 -5.66
C TYR A 3 -2.88 9.53 -6.57
N PRO A 4 -1.57 9.43 -6.56
CA PRO A 4 -0.89 8.45 -7.40
C PRO A 4 -1.13 7.03 -6.88
N LEU A 5 -1.25 6.09 -7.81
CA LEU A 5 -1.37 4.68 -7.48
C LEU A 5 0.04 4.15 -7.29
N VAL A 6 0.29 3.51 -6.18
CA VAL A 6 1.64 3.05 -5.83
C VAL A 6 1.63 1.62 -5.32
N ILE A 7 2.80 1.00 -5.37
CA ILE A 7 3.06 -0.24 -4.65
C ILE A 7 4.02 0.15 -3.55
N VAL A 8 3.61 -0.09 -2.31
CA VAL A 8 4.42 0.22 -1.15
C VAL A 8 4.93 -1.07 -0.54
N LYS A 9 6.24 -1.12 -0.30
CA LYS A 9 6.86 -2.26 0.34
C LYS A 9 7.29 -1.83 1.72
N PHE A 10 6.89 -2.53 2.73
CA PHE A 10 7.19 -2.13 4.11
C PHE A 10 7.35 -3.33 5.03
N ARG A 11 8.01 -3.10 6.17
CA ARG A 11 8.16 -4.12 7.20
C ARG A 11 6.99 -4.02 8.14
N ASP A 12 6.36 -5.15 8.41
CA ASP A 12 5.20 -5.17 9.28
C ASP A 12 5.64 -5.62 10.67
N VAL A 13 4.79 -5.32 11.65
CA VAL A 13 5.01 -5.74 13.02
C VAL A 13 4.21 -7.01 13.25
N ILE A 14 4.81 -7.97 13.93
CA ILE A 14 4.12 -9.21 14.17
C ILE A 14 4.26 -9.57 15.64
N GLN A 15 3.25 -10.18 16.18
CA GLN A 15 3.29 -10.71 17.53
C GLN A 15 3.02 -12.21 17.46
N ASP A 16 3.90 -12.99 18.06
CA ASP A 16 3.77 -14.43 18.06
C ASP A 16 3.64 -14.90 19.50
N SER A 17 2.57 -15.59 19.79
CA SER A 17 2.30 -16.09 21.14
C SER A 17 2.79 -17.52 21.35
N SER A 18 3.47 -18.08 20.39
CA SER A 18 3.97 -19.43 20.53
C SER A 18 5.17 -19.47 21.47
N TRP A 19 5.57 -20.68 21.85
CA TRP A 19 6.70 -20.87 22.74
C TRP A 19 7.92 -21.37 21.97
N ASP A 20 7.94 -21.15 20.66
CA ASP A 20 9.01 -21.69 19.82
C ASP A 20 10.33 -20.96 19.88
N GLY A 21 10.39 -19.84 20.51
CA GLY A 21 11.63 -19.09 20.65
C GLY A 21 11.69 -17.88 19.73
N PRO A 22 12.51 -16.90 20.09
CA PRO A 22 12.52 -15.61 19.38
C PRO A 22 13.12 -15.67 17.99
N ASP A 23 13.96 -16.63 17.69
CA ASP A 23 14.58 -16.71 16.38
C ASP A 23 13.60 -17.14 15.29
N LYS A 24 12.40 -17.58 15.66
CA LYS A 24 11.40 -17.95 14.69
C LYS A 24 10.44 -16.81 14.37
N VAL A 25 10.58 -15.67 15.03
CA VAL A 25 9.70 -14.55 14.85
C VAL A 25 10.44 -13.46 14.08
N ASN A 26 9.93 -13.13 12.89
CA ASN A 26 10.54 -12.12 12.05
C ASN A 26 9.50 -11.19 11.52
N CYS A 27 9.89 -9.95 11.27
CA CYS A 27 8.99 -8.97 10.70
C CYS A 27 8.86 -9.22 9.21
N PRO A 28 7.68 -9.54 8.72
CA PRO A 28 7.52 -9.81 7.30
C PRO A 28 7.59 -8.54 6.47
N THR A 29 7.99 -8.70 5.24
CA THR A 29 7.93 -7.62 4.28
C THR A 29 6.64 -7.78 3.50
N ILE A 30 5.86 -6.71 3.48
CA ILE A 30 4.54 -6.72 2.86
C ILE A 30 4.55 -5.75 1.69
N LYS A 31 3.84 -6.10 0.64
CA LYS A 31 3.59 -5.18 -0.47
C LYS A 31 2.12 -4.83 -0.48
N ARG A 32 1.83 -3.56 -0.64
CA ARG A 32 0.45 -3.11 -0.72
C ARG A 32 0.29 -2.20 -1.92
N VAL A 33 -0.78 -2.40 -2.66
CA VAL A 33 -1.13 -1.55 -3.78
C VAL A 33 -2.22 -0.61 -3.30
N GLY A 34 -2.08 0.67 -3.57
CA GLY A 34 -3.09 1.64 -3.19
C GLY A 34 -2.70 3.02 -3.63
N TRP A 35 -3.47 4.01 -3.20
CA TRP A 35 -3.24 5.39 -3.58
C TRP A 35 -2.48 6.09 -2.47
N LEU A 36 -1.38 6.75 -2.85
CA LEU A 36 -0.54 7.44 -1.89
C LEU A 36 -1.20 8.75 -1.49
N VAL A 37 -1.65 8.82 -0.25
CA VAL A 37 -2.35 9.98 0.24
C VAL A 37 -1.37 10.96 0.90
N GLU A 38 -0.37 10.42 1.56
CA GLU A 38 0.60 11.24 2.23
C GLU A 38 1.93 10.51 2.28
N SER A 39 3.01 11.19 1.97
CA SER A 39 4.32 10.54 1.94
C SER A 39 5.25 11.03 3.04
N SER A 40 4.73 11.66 4.07
CA SER A 40 5.55 12.11 5.19
C SER A 40 5.70 11.01 6.23
N ASP A 41 5.50 11.29 7.48
CA ASP A 41 5.59 10.31 8.54
C ASP A 41 4.34 10.44 9.41
N PRO A 42 3.42 9.48 9.36
CA PRO A 42 3.56 8.21 8.65
C PRO A 42 3.22 8.34 7.16
N VAL A 43 3.65 7.37 6.39
CA VAL A 43 3.23 7.24 5.00
C VAL A 43 1.80 6.70 5.02
N LYS A 44 0.90 7.31 4.26
CA LYS A 44 -0.50 6.87 4.26
C LYS A 44 -0.94 6.44 2.87
N VAL A 45 -1.49 5.26 2.81
CA VAL A 45 -1.91 4.65 1.55
C VAL A 45 -3.37 4.23 1.68
N ALA A 46 -4.20 4.69 0.77
CA ALA A 46 -5.63 4.36 0.78
C ALA A 46 -5.89 3.14 -0.07
N GLY A 47 -6.70 2.25 0.42
CA GLY A 47 -7.09 1.07 -0.35
C GLY A 47 -8.28 1.31 -1.24
N THR A 48 -9.00 2.40 -1.02
CA THR A 48 -10.24 2.69 -1.73
C THR A 48 -10.38 4.18 -1.95
N LEU A 49 -10.86 4.56 -3.11
CA LEU A 49 -11.31 5.93 -3.35
C LEU A 49 -12.78 5.86 -3.75
N ASP A 50 -13.58 6.81 -3.28
CA ASP A 50 -14.97 6.83 -3.71
C ASP A 50 -15.06 7.53 -5.07
N GLU A 51 -16.25 7.70 -5.61
CA GLU A 51 -16.38 8.27 -6.93
C GLU A 51 -15.98 9.71 -6.99
N GLU A 52 -15.84 10.37 -5.87
CA GLU A 52 -15.37 11.75 -5.84
C GLU A 52 -13.88 11.82 -5.55
N GLY A 53 -13.22 10.70 -5.39
CA GLY A 53 -11.79 10.65 -5.12
C GLY A 53 -11.44 10.76 -3.66
N ASN A 54 -12.41 10.59 -2.76
CA ASN A 54 -12.10 10.65 -1.32
C ASN A 54 -11.52 9.34 -0.86
N PRO A 55 -10.40 9.38 -0.14
CA PRO A 55 -9.73 8.14 0.26
C PRO A 55 -10.37 7.49 1.47
N CYS A 56 -10.30 6.17 1.50
CA CYS A 56 -10.83 5.37 2.58
C CYS A 56 -9.96 4.14 2.75
N ALA A 57 -10.13 3.42 3.84
CA ALA A 57 -9.33 2.25 4.17
C ALA A 57 -7.84 2.60 4.16
N ILE A 58 -7.49 3.57 4.98
CA ILE A 58 -6.14 4.12 4.96
C ILE A 58 -5.22 3.34 5.89
N LEU A 59 -4.10 2.92 5.33
CA LEU A 59 -3.05 2.27 6.09
C LEU A 59 -1.97 3.31 6.37
N ALA A 60 -1.60 3.45 7.63
CA ALA A 60 -0.53 4.36 8.02
C ALA A 60 0.70 3.54 8.35
N ILE A 61 1.80 3.83 7.69
CA ILE A 61 3.04 3.09 7.85
C ILE A 61 4.09 4.03 8.38
N PRO A 62 4.70 3.74 9.54
CA PRO A 62 5.77 4.60 10.03
C PRO A 62 6.85 4.70 8.95
N ARG A 63 7.37 5.90 8.74
CA ARG A 63 8.32 6.10 7.64
C ARG A 63 9.52 5.17 7.76
N GLY A 64 9.98 4.90 8.96
CA GLY A 64 11.11 4.01 9.17
C GLY A 64 10.86 2.57 8.78
N CYS A 65 9.59 2.18 8.63
CA CYS A 65 9.23 0.82 8.22
C CYS A 65 8.98 0.75 6.73
N CYS A 66 8.91 1.87 6.05
CA CYS A 66 8.63 1.91 4.63
C CYS A 66 9.93 1.69 3.86
N LEU A 67 9.99 0.63 3.08
CA LEU A 67 11.22 0.27 2.37
C LEU A 67 11.26 0.87 0.98
N GLU A 68 10.13 0.92 0.32
CA GLU A 68 10.10 1.37 -1.07
C GLU A 68 8.70 1.81 -1.45
N ILE A 69 8.59 2.87 -2.23
CA ILE A 69 7.32 3.31 -2.80
C ILE A 69 7.55 3.42 -4.30
N GLN A 70 6.79 2.67 -5.06
CA GLN A 70 6.94 2.66 -6.51
C GLN A 70 5.62 3.08 -7.15
N GLU A 71 5.68 4.11 -7.97
CA GLU A 71 4.48 4.58 -8.64
C GLU A 71 4.12 3.64 -9.77
N VAL A 72 2.83 3.35 -9.92
CA VAL A 72 2.34 2.47 -10.96
C VAL A 72 1.83 3.31 -12.10
N SER A 73 2.36 3.05 -13.29
CA SER A 73 1.90 3.73 -14.47
C SER A 73 0.73 3.01 -15.07
N ILE A 74 -0.33 3.73 -15.38
CA ILE A 74 -1.48 3.16 -16.02
C ILE A 74 -1.48 3.57 -17.47
N ASN A 75 -1.54 2.58 -18.36
CA ASN A 75 -1.54 2.87 -19.77
C ASN A 75 -2.91 3.29 -20.22
N GLU A 76 -3.05 4.55 -20.59
CA GLU A 76 -4.32 5.09 -20.98
C GLU A 76 -4.70 4.72 -22.39
N HIS A 77 -3.80 4.14 -23.14
CA HIS A 77 -4.09 3.81 -24.50
C HIS A 77 -4.59 2.41 -24.70
N ARG A 78 -4.71 1.61 -23.66
CA ARG A 78 -5.14 0.27 -23.84
C ARG A 78 -6.53 0.29 -24.36
N GLU A 79 -6.96 -0.80 -24.91
CA GLU A 79 -8.17 -0.86 -25.50
C GLU A 79 -9.28 -0.56 -24.65
N LYS A 80 -10.36 -0.20 -25.23
CA LYS A 80 -11.49 0.18 -24.54
C LYS A 80 -12.14 -0.93 -23.90
N PRO A 81 -12.72 -0.71 -22.77
CA PRO A 81 -13.44 -1.72 -22.07
C PRO A 81 -14.60 -2.29 -22.80
N SER A 82 -15.03 -1.60 -23.77
CA SER A 82 -16.17 -2.09 -24.52
C SER A 82 -15.88 -3.44 -25.12
N ASN A 83 -14.66 -3.77 -25.25
CA ASN A 83 -14.35 -5.05 -25.78
C ASN A 83 -14.76 -6.12 -24.86
N ILE A 84 -15.05 -5.79 -23.66
CA ILE A 84 -15.37 -6.75 -22.71
C ILE A 84 -16.79 -7.06 -22.65
N SER A 85 -17.56 -6.23 -23.14
CA SER A 85 -19.01 -6.37 -22.99
C SER A 85 -19.58 -7.58 -23.66
#